data_211845895b9f534773b2bfe2543769ba
#
_entry.id   211845895b9f534773b2bfe2543769ba
#
_cell.length_a   1.000
_cell.length_b   1.000
_cell.length_c   1.000
_cell.angle_alpha   90.00
_cell.angle_beta   90.00
_cell.angle_gamma   90.00
#
_symmetry.space_group_name_H-M   'P 1'
#
loop_
_entity.id
_entity.type
_entity.pdbx_description
1 polymer ?
#
loop_
_entity_poly.entity_id
_entity_poly.type
_entity_poly.pdbx_seq_one_letter_code
_entity_poly.pdbx_strand_id
1 'polypeptide(L)'
;NAHRLNITIHPDFESVTVVLPKIYIEQDDAEMELRQLTEILIYKLELCVPEQRQLTSLYLFKTGRMANGELHLFALNAASIHSEQSEQTEINKIILKNNSLKADASQYSALTGALREKNWFMIQGPPGTGKTTVIRELIWQTLQIEPRAKILVVSQANVAVDNVLRGLLKAGCPNSMILRCGWNGKIAEDIRPVSYETKLQ
;
A
#
# COMPACT_ATOMS: atom_id res chain seq x y z
N ASN A 1 20.31 9.16 4.47
CA ASN A 1 21.27 8.20 3.92
C ASN A 1 21.71 7.28 5.06
N ALA A 2 21.07 6.10 5.19
CA ALA A 2 21.53 5.07 6.10
C ALA A 2 22.73 4.38 5.44
N HIS A 3 23.93 4.74 5.85
CA HIS A 3 25.13 4.07 5.42
C HIS A 3 25.24 2.74 6.17
N ARG A 4 25.33 1.61 5.44
CA ARG A 4 25.58 0.31 6.04
C ARG A 4 27.00 0.29 6.58
N LEU A 5 27.13 0.26 7.89
CA LEU A 5 28.38 -0.07 8.54
C LEU A 5 28.52 -1.59 8.59
N ASN A 6 29.63 -2.13 8.14
CA ASN A 6 29.95 -3.53 8.36
C ASN A 6 30.60 -3.65 9.74
N ILE A 7 29.93 -4.32 10.65
CA ILE A 7 30.38 -4.51 12.03
C ILE A 7 30.71 -6.00 12.20
N THR A 8 31.91 -6.32 12.63
CA THR A 8 32.31 -7.67 12.99
C THR A 8 32.58 -7.72 14.48
N ILE A 9 31.82 -8.53 15.21
CA ILE A 9 32.08 -8.81 16.62
C ILE A 9 33.02 -10.01 16.66
N HIS A 10 34.19 -9.85 17.31
CA HIS A 10 35.15 -10.94 17.45
C HIS A 10 34.63 -11.99 18.44
N PRO A 11 35.05 -13.28 18.31
CA PRO A 11 34.55 -14.37 19.15
C PRO A 11 34.85 -14.22 20.65
N ASP A 12 35.83 -13.42 21.00
CA ASP A 12 36.21 -13.09 22.40
C ASP A 12 35.22 -12.11 23.05
N PHE A 13 34.34 -11.46 22.27
CA PHE A 13 33.46 -10.38 22.69
C PHE A 13 34.14 -9.13 23.28
N GLU A 14 35.50 -9.07 23.21
CA GLU A 14 36.26 -7.94 23.77
C GLU A 14 36.57 -6.89 22.71
N SER A 15 36.46 -7.22 21.43
CA SER A 15 36.75 -6.32 20.34
C SER A 15 35.67 -6.30 19.27
N VAL A 16 35.45 -5.14 18.67
CA VAL A 16 34.52 -4.92 17.59
C VAL A 16 35.24 -4.20 16.46
N THR A 17 35.18 -4.77 15.26
CA THR A 17 35.71 -4.11 14.06
C THR A 17 34.58 -3.45 13.31
N VAL A 18 34.69 -2.13 13.11
CA VAL A 18 33.74 -1.33 12.31
C VAL A 18 34.43 -0.95 11.02
N VAL A 19 33.87 -1.41 9.87
CA VAL A 19 34.38 -1.03 8.56
C VAL A 19 33.50 0.08 8.02
N LEU A 20 34.05 1.28 7.90
CA LEU A 20 33.38 2.43 7.33
C LEU A 20 33.31 2.31 5.80
N PRO A 21 32.18 2.66 5.15
CA PRO A 21 32.09 2.77 3.69
C PRO A 21 33.07 3.83 3.20
N LYS A 22 33.65 3.64 2.01
CA LYS A 22 34.60 4.58 1.39
C LYS A 22 34.15 6.04 1.40
N ILE A 23 32.83 6.29 1.31
CA ILE A 23 32.24 7.64 1.36
C ILE A 23 32.46 8.34 2.71
N TYR A 24 32.62 7.57 3.81
CA TYR A 24 32.91 8.12 5.14
C TYR A 24 34.41 8.36 5.36
N ILE A 25 35.27 7.60 4.65
CA ILE A 25 36.73 7.71 4.81
C ILE A 25 37.26 9.02 4.18
N GLU A 26 36.52 9.61 3.23
CA GLU A 26 36.88 10.91 2.64
C GLU A 26 36.49 12.11 3.53
N GLN A 27 35.78 11.87 4.64
CA GLN A 27 35.48 12.88 5.65
C GLN A 27 36.29 12.57 6.91
N ASP A 28 37.47 13.16 7.00
CA ASP A 28 38.39 13.00 8.13
C ASP A 28 37.77 13.21 9.52
N ASP A 29 36.68 14.03 9.56
CA ASP A 29 35.96 14.33 10.80
C ASP A 29 35.21 13.14 11.37
N ALA A 30 34.61 12.28 10.51
CA ALA A 30 33.76 11.16 10.97
C ALA A 30 34.56 10.03 11.62
N GLU A 31 35.81 9.78 11.16
CA GLU A 31 36.70 8.80 11.79
C GLU A 31 37.20 9.29 13.14
N MET A 32 37.45 10.60 13.26
CA MET A 32 37.88 11.22 14.50
C MET A 32 36.77 11.26 15.55
N GLU A 33 35.52 11.52 15.16
CA GLU A 33 34.36 11.46 16.05
C GLU A 33 34.12 10.03 16.57
N LEU A 34 34.24 8.99 15.73
CA LEU A 34 34.08 7.60 16.16
C LEU A 34 35.15 7.15 17.15
N ARG A 35 36.41 7.63 17.02
CA ARG A 35 37.51 7.32 17.95
C ARG A 35 37.35 7.99 19.31
N GLN A 36 36.55 9.06 19.42
CA GLN A 36 36.26 9.77 20.66
C GLN A 36 35.08 9.20 21.45
N LEU A 37 34.28 8.28 20.84
CA LEU A 37 33.17 7.65 21.53
C LEU A 37 33.68 6.63 22.56
N THR A 38 33.35 6.86 23.83
CA THR A 38 33.64 5.95 24.96
C THR A 38 32.63 4.79 25.03
N GLU A 39 31.44 4.95 24.45
CA GLU A 39 30.42 3.92 24.40
C GLU A 39 29.79 3.88 23.01
N ILE A 40 29.72 2.68 22.41
CA ILE A 40 29.01 2.45 21.15
C ILE A 40 27.84 1.53 21.43
N LEU A 41 26.61 2.03 21.23
CA LEU A 41 25.42 1.20 21.26
C LEU A 41 25.23 0.57 19.89
N ILE A 42 25.43 -0.75 19.81
CA ILE A 42 25.23 -1.51 18.59
C ILE A 42 23.81 -2.08 18.59
N TYR A 43 22.98 -1.57 17.71
CA TYR A 43 21.66 -2.15 17.47
C TYR A 43 21.71 -3.03 16.23
N LYS A 44 21.30 -4.30 16.38
CA LYS A 44 21.04 -5.14 15.21
C LYS A 44 19.73 -4.66 14.55
N LEU A 45 19.85 -3.91 13.49
CA LEU A 45 18.70 -3.55 12.65
C LEU A 45 18.33 -4.77 11.80
N GLU A 46 17.46 -5.60 12.29
CA GLU A 46 16.76 -6.57 11.46
C GLU A 46 15.66 -5.82 10.70
N LEU A 47 15.97 -5.39 9.48
CA LEU A 47 14.95 -4.94 8.57
C LEU A 47 14.07 -6.14 8.23
N CYS A 48 12.84 -6.13 8.76
CA CYS A 48 11.85 -7.11 8.39
C CYS A 48 11.54 -7.03 6.89
N VAL A 49 11.12 -8.14 6.29
CA VAL A 49 10.79 -8.19 4.86
C VAL A 49 9.82 -7.08 4.40
N PRO A 50 8.79 -6.69 5.19
CA PRO A 50 7.92 -5.57 4.86
C PRO A 50 8.67 -4.25 4.69
N GLU A 51 9.56 -3.89 5.61
CA GLU A 51 10.32 -2.64 5.57
C GLU A 51 11.30 -2.61 4.40
N GLN A 52 11.96 -3.73 4.11
CA GLN A 52 12.82 -3.84 2.93
C GLN A 52 12.03 -3.62 1.64
N ARG A 53 10.83 -4.19 1.51
CA ARG A 53 9.94 -3.99 0.36
C ARG A 53 9.46 -2.55 0.26
N GLN A 54 9.14 -1.91 1.37
CA GLN A 54 8.75 -0.49 1.40
C GLN A 54 9.89 0.41 0.93
N LEU A 55 11.11 0.19 1.44
CA LEU A 55 12.29 0.95 1.00
C LEU A 55 12.59 0.74 -0.49
N THR A 56 12.48 -0.51 -0.98
CA THR A 56 12.65 -0.82 -2.40
C THR A 56 11.59 -0.10 -3.24
N SER A 57 10.32 -0.12 -2.80
CA SER A 57 9.23 0.55 -3.49
C SER A 57 9.42 2.07 -3.54
N LEU A 58 9.85 2.67 -2.43
CA LEU A 58 10.18 4.10 -2.37
C LEU A 58 11.34 4.47 -3.28
N TYR A 59 12.37 3.62 -3.37
CA TYR A 59 13.48 3.82 -4.29
C TYR A 59 13.02 3.74 -5.75
N LEU A 60 12.23 2.74 -6.12
CA LEU A 60 11.66 2.59 -7.46
C LEU A 60 10.77 3.78 -7.79
N PHE A 61 9.94 4.23 -6.85
CA PHE A 61 9.10 5.41 -7.00
C PHE A 61 9.94 6.68 -7.24
N LYS A 62 10.95 6.94 -6.40
CA LYS A 62 11.84 8.10 -6.52
C LYS A 62 12.60 8.13 -7.86
N THR A 63 12.97 6.97 -8.38
CA THR A 63 13.75 6.83 -9.62
C THR A 63 12.90 6.70 -10.87
N GLY A 64 11.57 6.75 -10.77
CA GLY A 64 10.65 6.56 -11.90
C GLY A 64 10.66 5.15 -12.51
N ARG A 65 11.26 4.16 -11.82
CA ARG A 65 11.38 2.77 -12.29
C ARG A 65 10.18 1.92 -11.88
N MET A 66 9.00 2.50 -11.85
CA MET A 66 7.75 1.80 -11.59
C MET A 66 7.11 1.33 -12.89
N ALA A 67 6.17 0.37 -12.79
CA ALA A 67 5.40 -0.09 -13.95
C ALA A 67 4.63 1.05 -14.63
N ASN A 68 4.14 2.02 -13.85
CA ASN A 68 3.65 3.30 -14.33
C ASN A 68 4.69 4.37 -14.00
N GLY A 69 5.53 4.73 -14.97
CA GLY A 69 6.60 5.72 -14.80
C GLY A 69 6.11 7.15 -14.51
N GLU A 70 4.84 7.46 -14.77
CA GLU A 70 4.26 8.77 -14.51
C GLU A 70 3.71 8.94 -13.09
N LEU A 71 3.51 7.85 -12.36
CA LEU A 71 2.89 7.87 -11.04
C LEU A 71 3.64 8.76 -10.03
N HIS A 72 4.97 8.82 -10.13
CA HIS A 72 5.78 9.70 -9.27
C HIS A 72 5.54 11.19 -9.56
N LEU A 73 5.25 11.56 -10.81
CA LEU A 73 4.92 12.94 -11.19
C LEU A 73 3.59 13.36 -10.56
N PHE A 74 2.59 12.49 -10.58
CA PHE A 74 1.30 12.75 -9.92
C PHE A 74 1.44 12.95 -8.41
N ALA A 75 2.27 12.15 -7.75
CA ALA A 75 2.43 12.24 -6.31
C ALA A 75 3.31 13.41 -5.85
N LEU A 76 4.31 13.80 -6.65
CA LEU A 76 5.23 14.90 -6.31
C LEU A 76 4.73 16.26 -6.77
N ASN A 77 3.87 16.33 -7.78
CA ASN A 77 3.40 17.57 -8.38
C ASN A 77 1.87 17.63 -8.43
N ALA A 78 1.25 17.57 -7.25
CA ALA A 78 -0.21 17.58 -7.10
C ALA A 78 -0.89 18.81 -7.75
N ALA A 79 -0.16 19.93 -7.92
CA ALA A 79 -0.66 21.14 -8.57
C ALA A 79 -0.75 21.01 -10.10
N SER A 80 -0.02 20.08 -10.72
CA SER A 80 -0.06 19.83 -12.16
C SER A 80 -1.03 18.73 -12.56
N ILE A 81 -1.71 18.13 -11.59
CA ILE A 81 -2.81 17.24 -11.85
C ILE A 81 -3.99 18.12 -12.30
N HIS A 82 -3.96 18.52 -13.56
CA HIS A 82 -5.22 18.85 -14.21
C HIS A 82 -6.03 17.56 -14.16
N SER A 83 -7.05 17.53 -13.31
CA SER A 83 -8.04 16.50 -13.35
C SER A 83 -8.57 16.49 -14.79
N GLU A 84 -8.07 15.58 -15.62
CA GLU A 84 -8.84 15.16 -16.77
C GLU A 84 -10.08 14.48 -16.17
N GLN A 85 -11.03 15.33 -15.76
CA GLN A 85 -12.35 14.87 -15.37
C GLN A 85 -12.83 14.06 -16.57
N SER A 86 -12.99 12.78 -16.37
CA SER A 86 -13.64 11.96 -17.38
C SER A 86 -14.91 12.70 -17.75
N GLU A 87 -15.08 13.00 -19.02
CA GLU A 87 -16.32 13.56 -19.56
C GLU A 87 -17.45 12.83 -18.86
N GLN A 88 -18.23 13.60 -18.09
CA GLN A 88 -19.41 13.26 -17.34
C GLN A 88 -19.91 11.83 -17.59
N THR A 89 -19.24 10.85 -17.03
CA THR A 89 -19.91 9.58 -16.75
C THR A 89 -21.09 10.00 -15.91
N GLU A 90 -22.31 9.79 -16.42
CA GLU A 90 -23.55 10.25 -15.78
C GLU A 90 -23.65 9.64 -14.37
N ILE A 91 -22.87 10.19 -13.43
CA ILE A 91 -22.85 9.80 -12.01
C ILE A 91 -24.26 9.98 -11.42
N ASN A 92 -25.09 10.77 -12.09
CA ASN A 92 -26.51 10.97 -11.73
C ASN A 92 -27.37 9.69 -11.80
N LYS A 93 -26.86 8.60 -12.41
CA LYS A 93 -27.55 7.30 -12.49
C LYS A 93 -26.94 6.23 -11.57
N ILE A 94 -26.04 6.58 -10.65
CA ILE A 94 -25.49 5.59 -9.72
C ILE A 94 -26.59 5.06 -8.81
N ILE A 95 -26.97 3.81 -9.05
CA ILE A 95 -27.83 3.06 -8.12
C ILE A 95 -26.91 2.45 -7.07
N LEU A 96 -26.87 3.08 -5.88
CA LEU A 96 -26.05 2.58 -4.79
C LEU A 96 -26.51 1.20 -4.34
N LYS A 97 -25.60 0.26 -4.23
CA LYS A 97 -25.86 -1.03 -3.61
C LYS A 97 -26.10 -0.87 -2.11
N ASN A 98 -25.39 0.07 -1.48
CA ASN A 98 -25.61 0.44 -0.10
C ASN A 98 -26.24 1.83 0.03
N ASN A 99 -27.56 1.87 0.24
CA ASN A 99 -28.30 3.12 0.36
C ASN A 99 -27.91 3.98 1.57
N SER A 100 -27.24 3.42 2.59
CA SER A 100 -26.78 4.19 3.75
C SER A 100 -25.73 5.23 3.38
N LEU A 101 -24.99 5.04 2.28
CA LEU A 101 -24.02 6.00 1.77
C LEU A 101 -24.65 7.33 1.33
N LYS A 102 -25.93 7.34 0.94
CA LYS A 102 -26.65 8.58 0.62
C LYS A 102 -26.85 9.47 1.83
N ALA A 103 -26.95 8.87 3.01
CA ALA A 103 -27.18 9.60 4.25
C ALA A 103 -25.92 10.29 4.78
N ASP A 104 -24.73 9.82 4.38
CA ASP A 104 -23.44 10.41 4.75
C ASP A 104 -22.84 11.15 3.55
N ALA A 105 -22.97 12.47 3.57
CA ALA A 105 -22.50 13.33 2.49
C ALA A 105 -21.00 13.21 2.24
N SER A 106 -20.19 12.92 3.28
CA SER A 106 -18.74 12.79 3.15
C SER A 106 -18.34 11.49 2.46
N GLN A 107 -18.98 10.38 2.81
CA GLN A 107 -18.79 9.10 2.15
C GLN A 107 -19.27 9.13 0.69
N TYR A 108 -20.40 9.75 0.44
CA TYR A 108 -20.91 9.91 -0.92
C TYR A 108 -20.00 10.78 -1.80
N SER A 109 -19.49 11.88 -1.26
CA SER A 109 -18.52 12.75 -1.93
C SER A 109 -17.22 12.01 -2.24
N ALA A 110 -16.70 11.21 -1.29
CA ALA A 110 -15.50 10.40 -1.51
C ALA A 110 -15.71 9.35 -2.61
N LEU A 111 -16.87 8.68 -2.63
CA LEU A 111 -17.21 7.71 -3.67
C LEU A 111 -17.28 8.37 -5.05
N THR A 112 -18.05 9.45 -5.18
CA THR A 112 -18.24 10.14 -6.45
C THR A 112 -16.97 10.81 -6.95
N GLY A 113 -16.15 11.35 -6.05
CA GLY A 113 -14.82 11.87 -6.37
C GLY A 113 -13.92 10.79 -6.96
N ALA A 114 -13.82 9.63 -6.29
CA ALA A 114 -13.00 8.51 -6.76
C ALA A 114 -13.46 7.94 -8.11
N LEU A 115 -14.78 7.94 -8.40
CA LEU A 115 -15.31 7.46 -9.69
C LEU A 115 -15.07 8.44 -10.84
N ARG A 116 -14.84 9.72 -10.55
CA ARG A 116 -14.55 10.75 -11.56
C ARG A 116 -13.09 10.79 -11.96
N GLU A 117 -12.20 10.41 -11.04
CA GLU A 117 -10.76 10.48 -11.27
C GLU A 117 -10.25 9.28 -12.06
N LYS A 118 -9.48 9.55 -13.10
CA LYS A 118 -8.89 8.50 -13.95
C LYS A 118 -7.59 7.94 -13.41
N ASN A 119 -6.78 8.78 -12.80
CA ASN A 119 -5.39 8.45 -12.51
C ASN A 119 -5.19 8.01 -11.06
N TRP A 120 -5.59 8.83 -10.12
CA TRP A 120 -5.49 8.48 -8.70
C TRP A 120 -6.40 9.37 -7.85
N PHE A 121 -6.89 8.82 -6.76
CA PHE A 121 -7.71 9.54 -5.79
C PHE A 121 -7.35 9.11 -4.37
N MET A 122 -7.21 10.07 -3.47
CA MET A 122 -6.84 9.80 -2.07
C MET A 122 -8.06 10.00 -1.16
N ILE A 123 -8.41 8.96 -0.39
CA ILE A 123 -9.47 9.02 0.61
C ILE A 123 -8.84 8.89 1.98
N GLN A 124 -8.87 9.96 2.77
CA GLN A 124 -8.43 9.96 4.15
C GLN A 124 -9.64 9.90 5.10
N GLY A 125 -9.53 9.09 6.14
CA GLY A 125 -10.57 9.04 7.17
C GLY A 125 -10.07 8.32 8.43
N PRO A 126 -10.46 8.76 9.63
CA PRO A 126 -10.18 8.09 10.89
C PRO A 126 -10.74 6.65 10.96
N PRO A 127 -10.34 5.84 11.94
CA PRO A 127 -11.00 4.57 12.21
C PRO A 127 -12.51 4.74 12.41
N GLY A 128 -13.31 3.79 11.93
CA GLY A 128 -14.78 3.82 12.10
C GLY A 128 -15.58 4.71 11.15
N THR A 129 -14.94 5.50 10.28
CA THR A 129 -15.62 6.42 9.34
C THR A 129 -16.23 5.74 8.10
N GLY A 130 -16.28 4.41 8.06
CA GLY A 130 -16.90 3.69 6.95
C GLY A 130 -16.05 3.54 5.68
N LYS A 131 -14.72 3.76 5.72
CA LYS A 131 -13.82 3.59 4.56
C LYS A 131 -14.02 2.27 3.82
N THR A 132 -14.14 1.16 4.55
CA THR A 132 -14.39 -0.16 3.95
C THR A 132 -15.72 -0.22 3.21
N THR A 133 -16.72 0.52 3.67
CA THR A 133 -18.04 0.63 3.00
C THR A 133 -17.90 1.39 1.68
N VAL A 134 -17.17 2.50 1.68
CA VAL A 134 -16.87 3.27 0.46
C VAL A 134 -16.07 2.43 -0.53
N ILE A 135 -15.03 1.72 -0.08
CA ILE A 135 -14.21 0.84 -0.95
C ILE A 135 -15.07 -0.24 -1.60
N ARG A 136 -15.96 -0.90 -0.86
CA ARG A 136 -16.85 -1.93 -1.40
C ARG A 136 -17.80 -1.36 -2.45
N GLU A 137 -18.38 -0.20 -2.16
CA GLU A 137 -19.26 0.46 -3.10
C GLU A 137 -18.51 0.92 -4.36
N LEU A 138 -17.30 1.47 -4.20
CA LEU A 138 -16.46 1.86 -5.31
C LEU A 138 -16.17 0.67 -6.24
N ILE A 139 -15.77 -0.48 -5.69
CA ILE A 139 -15.54 -1.71 -6.45
C ILE A 139 -16.82 -2.12 -7.19
N TRP A 140 -17.97 -2.10 -6.50
CA TRP A 140 -19.25 -2.46 -7.08
C TRP A 140 -19.61 -1.56 -8.26
N GLN A 141 -19.54 -0.24 -8.07
CA GLN A 141 -19.85 0.75 -9.11
C GLN A 141 -18.89 0.65 -10.30
N THR A 142 -17.59 0.46 -10.05
CA THR A 142 -16.61 0.25 -11.12
C THR A 142 -16.97 -0.95 -11.98
N LEU A 143 -17.39 -2.07 -11.39
CA LEU A 143 -17.82 -3.26 -12.13
C LEU A 143 -19.16 -3.08 -12.86
N GLN A 144 -20.04 -2.17 -12.40
CA GLN A 144 -21.25 -1.81 -13.12
C GLN A 144 -20.95 -0.94 -14.35
N ILE A 145 -20.00 -0.02 -14.23
CA ILE A 145 -19.57 0.86 -15.33
C ILE A 145 -18.74 0.07 -16.35
N GLU A 146 -17.80 -0.73 -15.86
CA GLU A 146 -16.91 -1.54 -16.68
C GLU A 146 -16.87 -3.00 -16.19
N PRO A 147 -17.75 -3.86 -16.71
CA PRO A 147 -17.86 -5.26 -16.25
C PRO A 147 -16.61 -6.11 -16.44
N ARG A 148 -15.68 -5.67 -17.28
CA ARG A 148 -14.39 -6.34 -17.53
C ARG A 148 -13.22 -5.73 -16.73
N ALA A 149 -13.47 -4.73 -15.90
CA ALA A 149 -12.45 -4.09 -15.09
C ALA A 149 -11.72 -5.11 -14.21
N LYS A 150 -10.39 -5.01 -14.15
CA LYS A 150 -9.55 -5.79 -13.24
C LYS A 150 -9.17 -4.90 -12.07
N ILE A 151 -9.67 -5.22 -10.88
CA ILE A 151 -9.49 -4.42 -9.68
C ILE A 151 -8.55 -5.15 -8.72
N LEU A 152 -7.45 -4.50 -8.34
CA LEU A 152 -6.52 -5.00 -7.33
C LEU A 152 -6.75 -4.27 -6.01
N VAL A 153 -7.04 -5.04 -4.95
CA VAL A 153 -7.18 -4.52 -3.57
C VAL A 153 -6.00 -4.99 -2.75
N VAL A 154 -5.25 -4.06 -2.18
CA VAL A 154 -4.07 -4.36 -1.35
C VAL A 154 -4.16 -3.73 0.02
N SER A 155 -3.63 -4.40 1.03
CA SER A 155 -3.49 -3.88 2.38
C SER A 155 -2.31 -4.56 3.10
N GLN A 156 -1.73 -3.87 4.08
CA GLN A 156 -0.75 -4.49 4.99
C GLN A 156 -1.40 -5.53 5.90
N ALA A 157 -2.68 -5.33 6.26
CA ALA A 157 -3.44 -6.23 7.12
C ALA A 157 -4.31 -7.19 6.29
N ASN A 158 -4.09 -8.51 6.43
CA ASN A 158 -4.90 -9.53 5.77
C ASN A 158 -6.40 -9.38 6.09
N VAL A 159 -6.71 -9.12 7.36
CA VAL A 159 -8.09 -8.92 7.83
C VAL A 159 -8.81 -7.79 7.09
N ALA A 160 -8.10 -6.73 6.72
CA ALA A 160 -8.70 -5.61 5.99
C ALA A 160 -9.17 -6.04 4.58
N VAL A 161 -8.34 -6.80 3.86
CA VAL A 161 -8.72 -7.36 2.56
C VAL A 161 -9.88 -8.35 2.71
N ASP A 162 -9.81 -9.26 3.68
CA ASP A 162 -10.86 -10.24 3.94
C ASP A 162 -12.20 -9.57 4.28
N ASN A 163 -12.19 -8.45 5.02
CA ASN A 163 -13.40 -7.67 5.33
C ASN A 163 -14.02 -7.02 4.08
N VAL A 164 -13.20 -6.54 3.13
CA VAL A 164 -13.71 -6.04 1.85
C VAL A 164 -14.38 -7.16 1.08
N LEU A 165 -13.72 -8.31 0.94
CA LEU A 165 -14.23 -9.48 0.20
C LEU A 165 -15.50 -10.03 0.83
N ARG A 166 -15.53 -10.17 2.16
CA ARG A 166 -16.73 -10.60 2.90
C ARG A 166 -17.92 -9.70 2.61
N GLY A 167 -17.69 -8.38 2.54
CA GLY A 167 -18.74 -7.43 2.22
C GLY A 167 -19.21 -7.54 0.77
N LEU A 168 -18.33 -7.76 -0.19
CA LEU A 168 -18.68 -7.97 -1.60
C LEU A 168 -19.48 -9.26 -1.79
N LEU A 169 -19.06 -10.35 -1.18
CA LEU A 169 -19.76 -11.64 -1.21
C LEU A 169 -21.17 -11.52 -0.62
N LYS A 170 -21.31 -10.85 0.52
CA LYS A 170 -22.64 -10.57 1.13
C LYS A 170 -23.52 -9.68 0.24
N ALA A 171 -22.91 -8.80 -0.55
CA ALA A 171 -23.63 -7.96 -1.49
C ALA A 171 -24.04 -8.71 -2.79
N GLY A 172 -23.65 -9.99 -2.93
CA GLY A 172 -24.00 -10.84 -4.06
C GLY A 172 -22.97 -10.84 -5.19
N CYS A 173 -21.72 -10.40 -4.94
CA CYS A 173 -20.65 -10.56 -5.92
C CYS A 173 -20.33 -12.05 -6.09
N PRO A 174 -20.35 -12.59 -7.33
CA PRO A 174 -20.09 -14.00 -7.58
C PRO A 174 -18.68 -14.41 -7.17
N ASN A 175 -18.53 -15.60 -6.56
CA ASN A 175 -17.21 -16.15 -6.20
C ASN A 175 -16.27 -16.27 -7.41
N SER A 176 -16.80 -16.48 -8.61
CA SER A 176 -16.00 -16.56 -9.85
C SER A 176 -15.27 -15.26 -10.19
N MET A 177 -15.77 -14.13 -9.74
CA MET A 177 -15.19 -12.81 -9.99
C MET A 177 -14.13 -12.41 -8.97
N ILE A 178 -13.95 -13.17 -7.89
CA ILE A 178 -13.06 -12.84 -6.78
C ILE A 178 -11.89 -13.82 -6.74
N LEU A 179 -10.68 -13.31 -6.58
CA LEU A 179 -9.48 -14.08 -6.31
C LEU A 179 -8.73 -13.50 -5.12
N ARG A 180 -8.61 -14.26 -4.03
CA ARG A 180 -7.84 -13.87 -2.85
C ARG A 180 -6.44 -14.47 -2.91
N CYS A 181 -5.44 -13.65 -3.19
CA CYS A 181 -4.04 -14.04 -3.19
C CYS A 181 -3.43 -13.84 -1.79
N GLY A 182 -2.65 -14.80 -1.33
CA GLY A 182 -1.96 -14.75 -0.05
C GLY A 182 -1.80 -16.15 0.56
N TRP A 183 -1.04 -16.24 1.65
CA TRP A 183 -0.85 -17.50 2.34
C TRP A 183 -2.14 -17.93 3.06
N ASN A 184 -2.64 -19.12 2.76
CA ASN A 184 -3.93 -19.65 3.28
C ASN A 184 -4.03 -19.65 4.81
N GLY A 185 -2.93 -19.85 5.52
CA GLY A 185 -2.91 -19.79 6.99
C GLY A 185 -3.26 -18.41 7.59
N LYS A 186 -3.20 -17.35 6.76
CA LYS A 186 -3.56 -15.97 7.15
C LYS A 186 -4.84 -15.46 6.49
N ILE A 187 -5.52 -16.29 5.71
CA ILE A 187 -6.81 -15.98 5.09
C ILE A 187 -7.92 -16.50 6.02
N ALA A 188 -8.93 -15.65 6.26
CA ALA A 188 -10.09 -16.03 7.08
C ALA A 188 -10.82 -17.24 6.46
N GLU A 189 -11.31 -18.15 7.29
CA GLU A 189 -11.92 -19.42 6.84
C GLU A 189 -13.08 -19.22 5.88
N ASP A 190 -13.93 -18.23 6.15
CA ASP A 190 -15.07 -17.88 5.32
C ASP A 190 -14.67 -17.27 3.96
N ILE A 191 -13.40 -16.88 3.79
CA ILE A 191 -12.85 -16.31 2.54
C ILE A 191 -12.00 -17.34 1.78
N ARG A 192 -11.58 -18.44 2.39
CA ARG A 192 -10.79 -19.49 1.73
C ARG A 192 -11.41 -20.05 0.44
N PRO A 193 -12.74 -20.19 0.29
CA PRO A 193 -13.35 -20.66 -0.97
C PRO A 193 -13.01 -19.81 -2.20
N VAL A 194 -12.63 -18.53 -2.02
CA VAL A 194 -12.19 -17.64 -3.11
C VAL A 194 -10.68 -17.44 -3.13
N SER A 195 -9.91 -18.22 -2.37
CA SER A 195 -8.45 -18.14 -2.38
C SER A 195 -7.86 -18.75 -3.66
N TYR A 196 -6.67 -18.25 -4.01
CA TYR A 196 -5.92 -18.74 -5.17
C TYR A 196 -5.64 -20.25 -5.08
N GLU A 197 -5.20 -20.72 -3.90
CA GLU A 197 -4.90 -22.14 -3.69
C GLU A 197 -6.13 -23.04 -3.85
N THR A 198 -7.29 -22.60 -3.34
CA THR A 198 -8.54 -23.38 -3.46
C THR A 198 -9.04 -23.42 -4.91
N LYS A 199 -8.80 -22.36 -5.69
CA LYS A 199 -9.26 -22.30 -7.09
C LYS A 199 -8.35 -23.01 -8.09
N LEU A 200 -7.15 -23.41 -7.67
CA LEU A 200 -6.24 -24.23 -8.47
C LEU A 200 -6.49 -25.74 -8.35
N GLN A 201 -7.23 -26.15 -7.33
CA GLN A 201 -7.65 -27.55 -7.12
C GLN A 201 -8.91 -27.86 -7.93
#